data_a6e3d2dcf9011da8e8e8086093d83afe
#
_entry.id   a6e3d2dcf9011da8e8e8086093d83afe
#
_cell.length_a   1.000
_cell.length_b   1.000
_cell.length_c   1.000
_cell.angle_alpha   90.00
_cell.angle_beta   90.00
_cell.angle_gamma   90.00
#
_symmetry.space_group_name_H-M   'P 1'
#
loop_
_entity.id
_entity.type
_entity.pdbx_description
1 polymer ?
#
loop_
_entity_poly.entity_id
_entity_poly.type
_entity_poly.pdbx_seq_one_letter_code
_entity_poly.pdbx_strand_id
1 'polypeptide(L)'
;MKKIIFTLVLIIGASCAYSQNIPEESVPSPVKDNLYANYKANNVTWELENEVYEAEYLENGMEKSIHLNATGDIIAVETHIDPHNLPEGSLTYINDNYPGSSINEAEYIEIHSGNFYGVELTHNGTNIELLFDERGNFMQRNDPDDNGENED
;
A
#
# COMPACT_ATOMS: atom_id res chain seq x y z
N MET A 1 11.53 4.95 -11.53
CA MET A 1 11.24 5.23 -10.11
C MET A 1 10.83 3.91 -9.51
N LYS A 2 11.52 3.43 -8.46
CA LYS A 2 11.14 2.17 -7.79
C LYS A 2 9.86 2.48 -7.01
N LYS A 3 8.72 1.96 -7.43
CA LYS A 3 7.50 1.97 -6.65
C LYS A 3 7.71 1.03 -5.48
N ILE A 4 7.64 1.54 -4.26
CA ILE A 4 7.64 0.73 -3.05
C ILE A 4 6.17 0.42 -2.79
N ILE A 5 5.84 -0.86 -2.86
CA ILE A 5 4.48 -1.34 -2.65
C ILE A 5 4.24 -1.37 -1.16
N PHE A 6 3.23 -0.67 -0.70
CA PHE A 6 2.74 -0.78 0.67
C PHE A 6 2.18 -2.21 0.85
N THR A 7 3.07 -3.13 1.19
CA THR A 7 2.61 -4.46 1.56
C THR A 7 1.92 -4.32 2.92
N LEU A 8 0.59 -4.30 2.92
CA LEU A 8 -0.17 -4.49 4.14
C LEU A 8 0.23 -5.86 4.70
N VAL A 9 1.28 -5.87 5.52
CA VAL A 9 1.78 -7.08 6.15
C VAL A 9 0.76 -7.56 7.17
N LEU A 10 -0.17 -8.35 6.71
CA LEU A 10 -0.77 -9.36 7.56
C LEU A 10 0.37 -10.31 7.90
N ILE A 11 0.88 -10.27 9.13
CA ILE A 11 2.00 -11.03 9.66
C ILE A 11 1.89 -12.50 9.23
N ILE A 12 2.60 -12.89 8.18
CA ILE A 12 2.97 -14.28 7.92
C ILE A 12 4.37 -14.26 7.29
N GLY A 13 5.37 -14.56 8.09
CA GLY A 13 6.66 -15.14 7.72
C GLY A 13 7.46 -14.44 6.62
N ALA A 14 8.62 -13.92 7.00
CA ALA A 14 9.64 -13.40 6.09
C ALA A 14 9.92 -14.33 4.91
N SER A 15 9.32 -14.01 3.77
CA SER A 15 9.74 -14.49 2.46
C SER A 15 9.99 -13.25 1.64
N CYS A 16 11.16 -13.15 1.01
CA CYS A 16 11.43 -12.11 0.02
C CYS A 16 10.38 -12.22 -1.09
N ALA A 17 9.31 -11.49 -0.95
CA ALA A 17 8.26 -11.43 -1.94
C ALA A 17 8.70 -10.45 -3.04
N TYR A 18 8.91 -10.97 -4.23
CA TYR A 18 9.11 -10.14 -5.41
C TYR A 18 7.74 -9.90 -6.03
N SER A 19 7.26 -8.68 -6.00
CA SER A 19 6.16 -8.27 -6.86
C SER A 19 6.58 -8.42 -8.32
N GLN A 20 5.74 -9.08 -9.10
CA GLN A 20 5.99 -9.32 -10.52
C GLN A 20 4.87 -8.70 -11.34
N ASN A 21 5.24 -7.78 -12.25
CA ASN A 21 4.32 -7.36 -13.28
C ASN A 21 3.88 -8.56 -14.11
N ILE A 22 2.59 -8.76 -14.22
CA ILE A 22 1.99 -9.84 -14.99
C ILE A 22 1.08 -9.28 -16.09
N PRO A 23 1.01 -9.94 -17.27
CA PRO A 23 0.06 -9.55 -18.29
C PRO A 23 -1.38 -9.89 -17.86
N GLU A 24 -2.35 -9.07 -18.28
CA GLU A 24 -3.76 -9.25 -17.90
C GLU A 24 -4.33 -10.62 -18.28
N GLU A 25 -3.84 -11.23 -19.35
CA GLU A 25 -4.23 -12.57 -19.76
C GLU A 25 -3.83 -13.67 -18.75
N SER A 26 -2.87 -13.39 -17.88
CA SER A 26 -2.44 -14.30 -16.79
C SER A 26 -3.27 -14.14 -15.53
N VAL A 27 -4.10 -13.08 -15.43
CA VAL A 27 -4.96 -12.82 -14.29
C VAL A 27 -6.21 -13.72 -14.36
N PRO A 28 -6.58 -14.42 -13.26
CA PRO A 28 -7.77 -15.27 -13.24
C PRO A 28 -9.06 -14.50 -13.57
N SER A 29 -9.98 -15.13 -14.28
CA SER A 29 -11.27 -14.50 -14.62
C SER A 29 -12.03 -13.96 -13.41
N PRO A 30 -12.17 -14.69 -12.26
CA PRO A 30 -12.86 -14.15 -11.10
C PRO A 30 -12.28 -12.82 -10.59
N VAL A 31 -10.96 -12.66 -10.65
CA VAL A 31 -10.25 -11.44 -10.23
C VAL A 31 -10.64 -10.29 -11.14
N LYS A 32 -10.52 -10.48 -12.46
CA LYS A 32 -10.91 -9.46 -13.46
C LYS A 32 -12.39 -9.13 -13.42
N ASP A 33 -13.24 -10.15 -13.33
CA ASP A 33 -14.69 -10.00 -13.31
C ASP A 33 -15.13 -9.14 -12.11
N ASN A 34 -14.54 -9.38 -10.92
CA ASN A 34 -14.83 -8.57 -9.74
C ASN A 34 -14.31 -7.13 -9.89
N LEU A 35 -13.06 -6.95 -10.34
CA LEU A 35 -12.50 -5.61 -10.56
C LEU A 35 -13.42 -4.79 -11.48
N TYR A 36 -13.69 -5.29 -12.68
CA TYR A 36 -14.43 -4.53 -13.70
C TYR A 36 -15.94 -4.39 -13.42
N ALA A 37 -16.51 -5.27 -12.55
CA ALA A 37 -17.89 -5.12 -12.09
C ALA A 37 -18.05 -3.98 -11.05
N ASN A 38 -17.06 -3.76 -10.23
CA ASN A 38 -17.17 -2.84 -9.09
C ASN A 38 -16.42 -1.50 -9.31
N TYR A 39 -15.42 -1.48 -10.20
CA TYR A 39 -14.57 -0.31 -10.42
C TYR A 39 -14.53 0.07 -11.90
N LYS A 40 -14.43 1.37 -12.16
CA LYS A 40 -14.25 1.91 -13.52
C LYS A 40 -12.78 1.92 -13.92
N ALA A 41 -12.12 0.78 -13.69
CA ALA A 41 -10.71 0.62 -13.96
C ALA A 41 -10.44 0.62 -15.49
N ASN A 42 -9.48 1.42 -15.92
CA ASN A 42 -9.01 1.48 -17.29
C ASN A 42 -7.48 1.57 -17.32
N ASN A 43 -6.85 0.93 -18.31
CA ASN A 43 -5.39 0.88 -18.45
C ASN A 43 -4.74 0.33 -17.16
N VAL A 44 -5.24 -0.82 -16.70
CA VAL A 44 -4.79 -1.47 -15.47
C VAL A 44 -3.40 -2.04 -15.66
N THR A 45 -2.51 -1.73 -14.73
CA THR A 45 -1.27 -2.48 -14.52
C THR A 45 -1.53 -3.57 -13.49
N TRP A 46 -1.10 -4.79 -13.79
CA TRP A 46 -1.31 -5.93 -12.90
C TRP A 46 0.01 -6.38 -12.29
N GLU A 47 0.00 -6.60 -11.00
CA GLU A 47 1.09 -7.19 -10.25
C GLU A 47 0.61 -8.41 -9.46
N LEU A 48 1.53 -9.36 -9.24
CA LEU A 48 1.28 -10.54 -8.40
C LEU A 48 2.35 -10.62 -7.33
N GLU A 49 1.89 -10.54 -6.09
CA GLU A 49 2.74 -10.68 -4.91
C GLU A 49 2.08 -11.59 -3.87
N ASN A 50 2.78 -12.64 -3.41
CA ASN A 50 2.26 -13.55 -2.38
C ASN A 50 0.85 -14.08 -2.64
N GLU A 51 0.53 -14.43 -3.89
CA GLU A 51 -0.80 -14.89 -4.32
C GLU A 51 -1.89 -13.83 -4.27
N VAL A 52 -1.55 -12.56 -4.06
CA VAL A 52 -2.43 -11.40 -4.14
C VAL A 52 -2.24 -10.73 -5.49
N TYR A 53 -3.33 -10.49 -6.19
CA TYR A 53 -3.37 -9.73 -7.45
C TYR A 53 -3.62 -8.27 -7.13
N GLU A 54 -2.73 -7.41 -7.56
CA GLU A 54 -2.88 -5.97 -7.45
C GLU A 54 -3.23 -5.40 -8.82
N ALA A 55 -4.31 -4.62 -8.84
CA ALA A 55 -4.78 -3.87 -10.00
C ALA A 55 -4.57 -2.38 -9.78
N GLU A 56 -3.58 -1.80 -10.43
CA GLU A 56 -3.24 -0.38 -10.33
C GLU A 56 -3.78 0.38 -11.54
N TYR A 57 -4.48 1.50 -11.30
CA TYR A 57 -5.02 2.36 -12.35
C TYR A 57 -5.25 3.79 -11.85
N LEU A 58 -5.52 4.71 -12.78
CA LEU A 58 -5.89 6.08 -12.43
C LEU A 58 -7.41 6.25 -12.40
N GLU A 59 -7.96 6.68 -11.28
CA GLU A 59 -9.34 7.12 -11.15
C GLU A 59 -9.39 8.62 -10.87
N ASN A 60 -9.96 9.39 -11.82
CA ASN A 60 -10.03 10.86 -11.72
C ASN A 60 -8.66 11.55 -11.53
N GLY A 61 -7.59 10.93 -12.02
CA GLY A 61 -6.23 11.45 -11.92
C GLY A 61 -5.51 11.10 -10.61
N MET A 62 -6.14 10.34 -9.71
CA MET A 62 -5.52 9.77 -8.52
C MET A 62 -5.19 8.30 -8.77
N GLU A 63 -4.04 7.86 -8.31
CA GLU A 63 -3.65 6.45 -8.36
C GLU A 63 -4.48 5.65 -7.35
N LYS A 64 -4.96 4.50 -7.79
CA LYS A 64 -5.74 3.58 -6.99
C LYS A 64 -5.27 2.16 -7.24
N SER A 65 -5.04 1.41 -6.16
CA SER A 65 -4.70 -0.01 -6.16
C SER A 65 -5.80 -0.84 -5.52
N ILE A 66 -6.18 -1.92 -6.20
CA ILE A 66 -7.15 -2.89 -5.69
C ILE A 66 -6.44 -4.22 -5.52
N HIS A 67 -6.41 -4.71 -4.29
CA HIS A 67 -5.81 -6.00 -3.94
C HIS A 67 -6.89 -7.08 -3.88
N LEU A 68 -6.70 -8.16 -4.64
CA LEU A 68 -7.66 -9.26 -4.73
C LEU A 68 -6.95 -10.61 -4.52
N ASN A 69 -7.64 -11.53 -3.87
CA ASN A 69 -7.19 -12.92 -3.84
C ASN A 69 -7.52 -13.65 -5.16
N ALA A 70 -7.03 -14.87 -5.34
CA ALA A 70 -7.24 -15.65 -6.55
C ALA A 70 -8.72 -16.01 -6.83
N THR A 71 -9.59 -15.91 -5.83
CA THR A 71 -11.05 -16.10 -5.97
C THR A 71 -11.78 -14.83 -6.37
N GLY A 72 -11.06 -13.70 -6.42
CA GLY A 72 -11.58 -12.40 -6.80
C GLY A 72 -12.15 -11.60 -5.62
N ASP A 73 -11.98 -12.05 -4.36
CA ASP A 73 -12.41 -11.28 -3.22
C ASP A 73 -11.46 -10.11 -3.00
N ILE A 74 -12.02 -8.91 -2.78
CA ILE A 74 -11.24 -7.71 -2.50
C ILE A 74 -10.69 -7.79 -1.08
N ILE A 75 -9.37 -7.67 -0.96
CA ILE A 75 -8.64 -7.69 0.31
C ILE A 75 -8.43 -6.28 0.83
N ALA A 76 -7.98 -5.39 -0.06
CA ALA A 76 -7.73 -3.98 0.25
C ALA A 76 -8.01 -3.09 -0.95
N VAL A 77 -8.32 -1.84 -0.69
CA VAL A 77 -8.36 -0.75 -1.67
C VAL A 77 -7.48 0.36 -1.16
N GLU A 78 -6.50 0.76 -1.93
CA GLU A 78 -5.60 1.86 -1.61
C GLU A 78 -5.85 3.01 -2.58
N THR A 79 -5.87 4.21 -2.06
CA THR A 79 -6.07 5.41 -2.86
C THR A 79 -5.00 6.42 -2.48
N HIS A 80 -4.17 6.80 -3.44
CA HIS A 80 -3.18 7.86 -3.23
C HIS A 80 -3.88 9.17 -2.89
N ILE A 81 -3.39 9.85 -1.85
CA ILE A 81 -3.92 11.13 -1.38
C ILE A 81 -2.81 12.17 -1.28
N ASP A 82 -3.19 13.44 -1.35
CA ASP A 82 -2.27 14.53 -0.99
C ASP A 82 -1.92 14.40 0.51
N PRO A 83 -0.63 14.46 0.90
CA PRO A 83 -0.22 14.41 2.31
C PRO A 83 -0.92 15.42 3.22
N HIS A 84 -1.41 16.55 2.67
CA HIS A 84 -2.20 17.52 3.44
C HIS A 84 -3.59 16.99 3.84
N ASN A 85 -4.04 15.90 3.24
CA ASN A 85 -5.29 15.23 3.58
C ASN A 85 -5.14 14.17 4.68
N LEU A 86 -3.90 13.95 5.17
CA LEU A 86 -3.66 13.10 6.33
C LEU A 86 -4.32 13.69 7.60
N PRO A 87 -4.79 12.86 8.51
CA PRO A 87 -5.25 13.32 9.81
C PRO A 87 -4.19 14.14 10.55
N GLU A 88 -4.60 15.16 11.29
CA GLU A 88 -3.68 16.01 12.06
C GLU A 88 -2.80 15.19 13.03
N GLY A 89 -3.35 14.12 13.59
CA GLY A 89 -2.61 13.20 14.47
C GLY A 89 -1.42 12.55 13.77
N SER A 90 -1.60 12.12 12.52
CA SER A 90 -0.52 11.52 11.71
C SER A 90 0.59 12.53 11.43
N LEU A 91 0.21 13.74 11.00
CA LEU A 91 1.18 14.82 10.73
C LEU A 91 1.94 15.23 11.98
N THR A 92 1.27 15.33 13.12
CA THR A 92 1.89 15.62 14.42
C THR A 92 2.88 14.52 14.79
N TYR A 93 2.48 13.25 14.71
CA TYR A 93 3.36 12.13 15.01
C TYR A 93 4.62 12.13 14.12
N ILE A 94 4.44 12.35 12.81
CA ILE A 94 5.57 12.41 11.87
C ILE A 94 6.53 13.55 12.23
N ASN A 95 6.02 14.75 12.48
CA ASN A 95 6.86 15.89 12.84
C ASN A 95 7.63 15.70 14.14
N ASP A 96 7.01 15.06 15.15
CA ASP A 96 7.61 14.84 16.46
C ASP A 96 8.66 13.72 16.46
N ASN A 97 8.42 12.65 15.68
CA ASN A 97 9.29 11.46 15.70
C ASN A 97 10.28 11.41 14.52
N TYR A 98 9.96 12.08 13.41
CA TYR A 98 10.79 12.13 12.20
C TYR A 98 11.02 13.57 11.72
N PRO A 99 11.58 14.44 12.57
CA PRO A 99 11.78 15.85 12.21
C PRO A 99 12.66 15.98 10.97
N GLY A 100 12.18 16.79 10.01
CA GLY A 100 12.88 17.02 8.75
C GLY A 100 12.75 15.89 7.72
N SER A 101 11.88 14.91 7.95
CA SER A 101 11.54 13.90 6.94
C SER A 101 10.81 14.50 5.73
N SER A 102 10.89 13.81 4.60
CA SER A 102 10.10 14.10 3.40
C SER A 102 9.06 13.00 3.25
N ILE A 103 7.79 13.36 3.20
CA ILE A 103 6.73 12.42 2.84
C ILE A 103 6.81 12.21 1.33
N ASN A 104 7.04 10.96 0.92
CA ASN A 104 7.13 10.55 -0.48
C ASN A 104 5.77 10.16 -1.02
N GLU A 105 4.97 9.46 -0.18
CA GLU A 105 3.66 8.95 -0.53
C GLU A 105 2.73 8.96 0.68
N ALA A 106 1.44 9.17 0.42
CA ALA A 106 0.38 9.05 1.41
C ALA A 106 -0.83 8.38 0.77
N GLU A 107 -1.44 7.44 1.47
CA GLU A 107 -2.53 6.63 0.98
C GLU A 107 -3.65 6.50 2.01
N TYR A 108 -4.87 6.44 1.51
CA TYR A 108 -6.02 6.00 2.26
C TYR A 108 -6.29 4.53 1.93
N ILE A 109 -6.32 3.68 2.96
CA ILE A 109 -6.39 2.23 2.85
C ILE A 109 -7.69 1.74 3.45
N GLU A 110 -8.49 1.04 2.65
CA GLU A 110 -9.77 0.45 3.03
C GLU A 110 -9.63 -1.08 3.04
N ILE A 111 -9.84 -1.72 4.18
CA ILE A 111 -9.90 -3.17 4.32
C ILE A 111 -11.19 -3.59 5.04
N HIS A 112 -11.49 -4.87 5.05
CA HIS A 112 -12.71 -5.38 5.70
C HIS A 112 -12.84 -4.99 7.19
N SER A 113 -11.72 -4.87 7.91
CA SER A 113 -11.71 -4.57 9.34
C SER A 113 -11.72 -3.09 9.70
N GLY A 114 -11.60 -2.17 8.73
CA GLY A 114 -11.57 -0.72 8.95
C GLY A 114 -10.76 0.01 7.90
N ASN A 115 -10.55 1.29 8.15
CA ASN A 115 -9.81 2.16 7.27
C ASN A 115 -8.56 2.70 7.98
N PHE A 116 -7.52 2.97 7.19
CA PHE A 116 -6.22 3.35 7.69
C PHE A 116 -5.58 4.40 6.77
N TYR A 117 -4.47 4.96 7.23
CA TYR A 117 -3.61 5.81 6.41
C TYR A 117 -2.20 5.22 6.39
N GLY A 118 -1.69 4.97 5.18
CA GLY A 118 -0.31 4.63 4.91
C GLY A 118 0.50 5.87 4.58
N VAL A 119 1.75 5.93 5.07
CA VAL A 119 2.68 7.01 4.75
C VAL A 119 4.06 6.43 4.51
N GLU A 120 4.59 6.64 3.30
CA GLU A 120 6.01 6.45 3.04
C GLU A 120 6.73 7.78 3.23
N LEU A 121 7.81 7.76 4.00
CA LEU A 121 8.66 8.93 4.18
C LEU A 121 10.15 8.56 4.11
N THR A 122 10.97 9.55 3.75
CA THR A 122 12.43 9.45 3.84
C THR A 122 12.90 10.25 5.04
N HIS A 123 13.60 9.60 5.98
CA HIS A 123 14.22 10.24 7.13
C HIS A 123 15.68 9.79 7.26
N ASN A 124 16.62 10.75 7.29
CA ASN A 124 18.06 10.51 7.34
C ASN A 124 18.58 9.56 6.25
N GLY A 125 17.96 9.57 5.07
CA GLY A 125 18.33 8.73 3.92
C GLY A 125 17.74 7.31 3.95
N THR A 126 16.94 6.97 4.98
CA THR A 126 16.23 5.70 5.09
C THR A 126 14.76 5.91 4.72
N ASN A 127 14.19 5.01 3.93
CA ASN A 127 12.76 4.96 3.68
C ASN A 127 12.07 4.22 4.83
N ILE A 128 10.97 4.79 5.28
CA ILE A 128 10.20 4.31 6.43
C ILE A 128 8.73 4.32 6.02
N GLU A 129 8.03 3.24 6.32
CA GLU A 129 6.59 3.14 6.14
C GLU A 129 5.90 3.22 7.51
N LEU A 130 4.90 4.05 7.61
CA LEU A 130 4.09 4.25 8.81
C LEU A 130 2.63 3.95 8.52
N LEU A 131 1.97 3.25 9.44
CA LEU A 131 0.54 3.01 9.40
C LEU A 131 -0.14 3.75 10.54
N PHE A 132 -1.27 4.40 10.24
CA PHE A 132 -2.10 5.13 11.18
C PHE A 132 -3.56 4.65 11.07
N ASP A 133 -4.29 4.71 12.19
CA ASP A 133 -5.74 4.51 12.17
C ASP A 133 -6.48 5.73 11.55
N GLU A 134 -7.80 5.62 11.38
CA GLU A 134 -8.63 6.71 10.83
C GLU A 134 -8.53 8.03 11.59
N ARG A 135 -8.10 8.01 12.86
CA ARG A 135 -7.95 9.19 13.71
C ARG A 135 -6.54 9.77 13.66
N GLY A 136 -5.63 9.10 12.93
CA GLY A 136 -4.23 9.48 12.85
C GLY A 136 -3.39 8.99 14.03
N ASN A 137 -3.86 8.01 14.81
CA ASN A 137 -3.02 7.40 15.83
C ASN A 137 -2.05 6.41 15.17
N PHE A 138 -0.78 6.50 15.55
CA PHE A 138 0.25 5.59 15.06
C PHE A 138 -0.05 4.14 15.45
N MET A 139 0.09 3.22 14.50
CA MET A 139 -0.14 1.79 14.68
C MET A 139 1.11 0.96 14.47
N GLN A 140 1.82 1.19 13.38
CA GLN A 140 2.94 0.34 12.96
C GLN A 140 3.97 1.13 12.16
N ARG A 141 5.23 0.68 12.25
CA ARG A 141 6.35 1.09 11.40
C ARG A 141 6.92 -0.13 10.69
N ASN A 142 7.21 0.01 9.41
CA ASN A 142 8.02 -0.92 8.63
C ASN A 142 9.23 -0.18 8.09
N ASP A 143 10.36 -0.86 8.05
CA ASP A 143 11.60 -0.38 7.43
C ASP A 143 11.88 -1.32 6.24
N PRO A 144 11.49 -0.96 5.00
CA PRO A 144 11.63 -1.85 3.84
C PRO A 144 13.09 -2.22 3.54
N ASP A 145 14.05 -1.43 4.05
CA ASP A 145 15.48 -1.68 3.89
C ASP A 145 16.09 -2.53 5.04
N ASP A 146 15.30 -2.82 6.10
CA ASP A 146 15.74 -3.65 7.22
C ASP A 146 15.56 -5.14 6.90
N ASN A 147 16.56 -5.75 6.26
CA ASN A 147 16.59 -7.16 5.89
C ASN A 147 16.73 -8.12 7.10
N GLY A 148 16.44 -7.67 8.31
CA GLY A 148 16.38 -8.55 9.48
C GLY A 148 17.69 -9.21 9.89
N GLU A 149 18.83 -8.70 9.45
CA GLU A 149 20.16 -9.14 9.93
C GLU A 149 20.39 -8.52 11.32
N ASN A 150 19.66 -9.01 12.32
CA ASN A 150 20.08 -8.81 13.70
C ASN A 150 21.15 -9.85 14.00
N GLU A 151 22.35 -9.37 14.10
CA GLU A 151 23.52 -10.08 14.61
C GLU A 151 23.21 -10.67 16.01
N ASP A 152 23.45 -11.97 16.16
CA ASP A 152 23.60 -12.64 17.44
C ASP A 152 24.93 -12.22 18.13
#